data_8b3ad0c3f672bb16a8daedca076b1359
#
_entry.id   8b3ad0c3f672bb16a8daedca076b1359
#
_cell.length_a   1.000
_cell.length_b   1.000
_cell.length_c   1.000
_cell.angle_alpha   90.00
_cell.angle_beta   90.00
_cell.angle_gamma   90.00
#
_symmetry.space_group_name_H-M   'P 1'
#
loop_
_entity.id
_entity.type
_entity.pdbx_description
1 polymer ?
#
loop_
_entity_poly.entity_id
_entity_poly.type
_entity_poly.pdbx_seq_one_letter_code
_entity_poly.pdbx_strand_id
1 'polypeptide(L)'
;MIGYYVHHHGSGHLHRARSIAAHSPFPVTGLSSLPAPQGWPGPWVSLPRDDDGDPATFGDVTAGGRLHWAPVLHAGLRGRMARIAEWIAATSPALLVSDVSVEVALLARLLGTPTAVAAMRGERGDAPHRTAYDLAELLLAPWPSTLPEPGWPRHWRAKTVHTGAFSRFDGRSPTPPEGRGERTRTRRVLLLMGSGGRDVSAAEIAAARAASPGWRWTTLGGPDGRWEADPWPALCAADVVVTHAGQNALAECAAARRPAVVVPQERPFGEQAATGRALTRDRLAVVAPRWPDATDWAALLEQAYAHGGDRWSRWAPGDGAARAARALADVVRRRRAA
;
A
#
# COMPACT_ATOMS: atom_id res chain seq x y z
N MET A 1 23.15 -1.09 -9.12
CA MET A 1 21.99 -2.00 -9.05
C MET A 1 21.30 -1.81 -7.72
N ILE A 2 19.96 -1.89 -7.72
CA ILE A 2 19.11 -1.83 -6.52
C ILE A 2 18.40 -3.18 -6.37
N GLY A 3 18.42 -3.79 -5.18
CA GLY A 3 17.52 -4.89 -4.84
C GLY A 3 16.21 -4.36 -4.30
N TYR A 4 15.08 -4.95 -4.70
CA TYR A 4 13.77 -4.61 -4.15
C TYR A 4 13.09 -5.89 -3.63
N TYR A 5 13.07 -6.02 -2.30
CA TYR A 5 12.32 -7.09 -1.66
C TYR A 5 10.84 -6.74 -1.66
N VAL A 6 10.03 -7.61 -2.28
CA VAL A 6 8.59 -7.47 -2.40
C VAL A 6 7.91 -8.50 -1.51
N HIS A 7 7.19 -8.02 -0.49
CA HIS A 7 6.44 -8.91 0.39
C HIS A 7 5.34 -9.64 -0.38
N HIS A 8 5.11 -10.92 -0.06
CA HIS A 8 4.22 -11.76 -0.83
C HIS A 8 2.75 -11.73 -0.40
N HIS A 9 2.43 -11.10 0.74
CA HIS A 9 1.05 -10.94 1.17
C HIS A 9 0.36 -9.77 0.47
N GLY A 10 -0.59 -10.11 -0.39
CA GLY A 10 -1.36 -9.14 -1.16
C GLY A 10 -0.61 -8.55 -2.36
N SER A 11 -1.36 -7.99 -3.31
CA SER A 11 -0.81 -7.41 -4.54
C SER A 11 -0.21 -6.02 -4.38
N GLY A 12 -0.43 -5.38 -3.23
CA GLY A 12 -0.08 -3.98 -3.00
C GLY A 12 1.40 -3.68 -3.08
N HIS A 13 2.20 -4.54 -2.47
CA HIS A 13 3.65 -4.44 -2.47
C HIS A 13 4.21 -4.59 -3.89
N LEU A 14 3.66 -5.53 -4.66
CA LEU A 14 4.06 -5.77 -6.04
C LEU A 14 3.77 -4.58 -6.95
N HIS A 15 2.57 -3.98 -6.84
CA HIS A 15 2.21 -2.78 -7.61
C HIS A 15 3.11 -1.60 -7.26
N ARG A 16 3.39 -1.37 -5.99
CA ARG A 16 4.32 -0.33 -5.53
C ARG A 16 5.71 -0.54 -6.09
N ALA A 17 6.28 -1.72 -5.92
CA ALA A 17 7.60 -2.07 -6.42
C ALA A 17 7.73 -1.88 -7.93
N ARG A 18 6.75 -2.36 -8.70
CA ARG A 18 6.71 -2.22 -10.16
C ARG A 18 6.66 -0.76 -10.58
N SER A 19 5.82 0.04 -9.95
CA SER A 19 5.70 1.48 -10.26
C SER A 19 7.02 2.21 -10.00
N ILE A 20 7.70 1.91 -8.88
CA ILE A 20 9.00 2.52 -8.57
C ILE A 20 10.08 2.04 -9.55
N ALA A 21 10.15 0.73 -9.80
CA ALA A 21 11.16 0.14 -10.69
C ALA A 21 11.08 0.69 -12.11
N ALA A 22 9.87 0.94 -12.62
CA ALA A 22 9.65 1.52 -13.95
C ALA A 22 10.22 2.94 -14.11
N HIS A 23 10.41 3.68 -13.00
CA HIS A 23 10.98 5.04 -13.01
C HIS A 23 12.44 5.08 -12.54
N SER A 24 13.03 3.93 -12.22
CA SER A 24 14.39 3.90 -11.67
C SER A 24 15.43 4.12 -12.76
N PRO A 25 16.41 5.04 -12.57
CA PRO A 25 17.55 5.19 -13.49
C PRO A 25 18.60 4.11 -13.31
N PHE A 26 18.46 3.23 -12.31
CA PHE A 26 19.34 2.10 -12.06
C PHE A 26 18.59 0.78 -12.27
N PRO A 27 19.28 -0.29 -12.72
CA PRO A 27 18.67 -1.62 -12.77
C PRO A 27 18.12 -2.04 -11.41
N VAL A 28 16.89 -2.56 -11.39
CA VAL A 28 16.21 -3.04 -10.18
C VAL A 28 15.98 -4.53 -10.29
N THR A 29 16.52 -5.30 -9.34
CA THR A 29 16.23 -6.73 -9.21
C THR A 29 15.12 -6.90 -8.17
N GLY A 30 14.01 -7.54 -8.56
CA GLY A 30 12.96 -7.93 -7.64
C GLY A 30 13.32 -9.22 -6.90
N LEU A 31 13.01 -9.28 -5.61
CA LEU A 31 13.20 -10.47 -4.77
C LEU A 31 11.87 -10.78 -4.07
N SER A 32 11.22 -11.90 -4.41
CA SER A 32 9.92 -12.26 -3.82
C SER A 32 9.60 -13.74 -3.99
N SER A 33 8.64 -14.23 -3.19
CA SER A 33 7.99 -15.52 -3.42
C SER A 33 6.85 -15.44 -4.44
N LEU A 34 6.45 -14.22 -4.84
CA LEU A 34 5.52 -14.02 -5.95
C LEU A 34 6.24 -14.22 -7.28
N PRO A 35 5.53 -14.67 -8.31
CA PRO A 35 6.08 -14.70 -9.67
C PRO A 35 6.41 -13.28 -10.15
N ALA A 36 7.37 -13.18 -11.06
CA ALA A 36 7.67 -11.90 -11.70
C ALA A 36 6.42 -11.34 -12.38
N PRO A 37 6.04 -10.09 -12.10
CA PRO A 37 4.88 -9.48 -12.74
C PRO A 37 5.21 -9.18 -14.21
N GLN A 38 4.21 -9.28 -15.07
CA GLN A 38 4.35 -8.85 -16.46
C GLN A 38 4.86 -7.41 -16.54
N GLY A 39 5.90 -7.18 -17.36
CA GLY A 39 6.51 -5.85 -17.53
C GLY A 39 7.38 -5.40 -16.35
N TRP A 40 7.89 -6.31 -15.54
CA TRP A 40 8.97 -5.98 -14.60
C TRP A 40 10.23 -5.58 -15.38
N PRO A 41 10.90 -4.46 -15.05
CA PRO A 41 11.95 -3.91 -15.92
C PRO A 41 13.36 -4.51 -15.73
N GLY A 42 13.51 -5.58 -14.94
CA GLY A 42 14.83 -6.15 -14.63
C GLY A 42 14.81 -7.62 -14.22
N PRO A 43 15.86 -8.13 -13.60
CA PRO A 43 15.91 -9.48 -13.09
C PRO A 43 14.92 -9.73 -11.95
N TRP A 44 14.56 -10.97 -11.73
CA TRP A 44 13.71 -11.41 -10.64
C TRP A 44 14.30 -12.65 -9.96
N VAL A 45 14.44 -12.57 -8.63
CA VAL A 45 14.91 -13.68 -7.79
C VAL A 45 13.70 -14.28 -7.08
N SER A 46 13.41 -15.53 -7.42
CA SER A 46 12.38 -16.31 -6.75
C SER A 46 12.87 -16.74 -5.36
N LEU A 47 12.07 -16.43 -4.34
CA LEU A 47 12.36 -16.76 -2.94
C LEU A 47 11.45 -17.88 -2.45
N PRO A 48 11.93 -18.80 -1.62
CA PRO A 48 11.06 -19.75 -0.91
C PRO A 48 9.97 -19.01 -0.10
N ARG A 49 8.82 -19.65 0.06
CA ARG A 49 7.79 -19.16 0.98
C ARG A 49 8.21 -19.40 2.42
N ASP A 50 7.77 -18.51 3.32
CA ASP A 50 8.04 -18.59 4.76
C ASP A 50 6.77 -18.49 5.60
N ASP A 51 5.61 -18.65 4.97
CA ASP A 51 4.29 -18.62 5.57
C ASP A 51 3.55 -19.96 5.48
N ASP A 52 4.25 -21.03 5.18
CA ASP A 52 3.77 -22.40 5.19
C ASP A 52 3.91 -23.04 6.59
N GLY A 53 2.98 -23.88 6.94
CA GLY A 53 2.88 -24.52 8.26
C GLY A 53 2.01 -23.74 9.26
N ASP A 54 1.70 -24.38 10.37
CA ASP A 54 0.94 -23.78 11.46
C ASP A 54 1.88 -22.98 12.39
N PRO A 55 1.72 -21.65 12.51
CA PRO A 55 2.53 -20.82 13.40
C PRO A 55 2.60 -21.35 14.84
N ALA A 56 1.54 -21.98 15.33
CA ALA A 56 1.49 -22.57 16.68
C ALA A 56 2.53 -23.68 16.90
N THR A 57 3.00 -24.32 15.82
CA THR A 57 3.99 -25.40 15.91
C THR A 57 5.43 -24.91 16.01
N PHE A 58 5.69 -23.63 15.73
CA PHE A 58 7.04 -23.06 15.69
C PHE A 58 7.47 -22.38 17.01
N GLY A 59 6.65 -22.44 18.07
CA GLY A 59 6.92 -21.76 19.34
C GLY A 59 6.93 -20.25 19.20
N ASP A 60 7.93 -19.58 19.78
CA ASP A 60 8.07 -18.13 19.65
C ASP A 60 8.58 -17.75 18.25
N VAL A 61 7.68 -17.29 17.41
CA VAL A 61 7.99 -16.84 16.04
C VAL A 61 8.51 -15.40 15.98
N THR A 62 8.60 -14.71 17.13
CA THR A 62 8.97 -13.30 17.20
C THR A 62 10.34 -13.04 17.80
N ALA A 63 11.06 -14.08 18.23
CA ALA A 63 12.33 -13.95 18.96
C ALA A 63 12.20 -13.01 20.17
N GLY A 64 11.21 -13.26 21.03
CA GLY A 64 10.91 -12.45 22.22
C GLY A 64 10.41 -11.03 21.84
N GLY A 65 9.68 -10.88 20.75
CA GLY A 65 9.15 -9.60 20.27
C GLY A 65 10.21 -8.70 19.63
N ARG A 66 11.36 -9.24 19.24
CA ARG A 66 12.45 -8.50 18.57
C ARG A 66 12.31 -8.47 17.04
N LEU A 67 11.60 -9.43 16.49
CA LEU A 67 11.30 -9.57 15.05
C LEU A 67 9.80 -9.79 14.89
N HIS A 68 9.30 -9.63 13.66
CA HIS A 68 7.90 -9.93 13.37
C HIS A 68 7.69 -11.39 13.00
N TRP A 69 8.64 -11.98 12.26
CA TRP A 69 8.53 -13.34 11.81
C TRP A 69 9.90 -14.02 11.73
N ALA A 70 10.21 -14.83 12.73
CA ALA A 70 11.47 -15.55 12.83
C ALA A 70 11.30 -16.95 13.44
N PRO A 71 10.43 -17.81 12.88
CA PRO A 71 10.18 -19.15 13.42
C PRO A 71 11.45 -19.99 13.40
N VAL A 72 11.69 -20.70 14.51
CA VAL A 72 12.85 -21.56 14.66
C VAL A 72 12.68 -22.82 13.80
N LEU A 73 13.77 -23.23 13.13
CA LEU A 73 13.84 -24.43 12.25
C LEU A 73 12.94 -24.37 11.01
N HIS A 74 12.32 -23.26 10.68
CA HIS A 74 11.48 -23.10 9.51
C HIS A 74 12.32 -23.13 8.22
N ALA A 75 12.14 -24.15 7.39
CA ALA A 75 12.96 -24.39 6.20
C ALA A 75 12.80 -23.27 5.14
N GLY A 76 11.56 -22.80 4.94
CA GLY A 76 11.25 -21.73 3.98
C GLY A 76 11.89 -20.41 4.36
N LEU A 77 11.81 -19.98 5.63
CA LEU A 77 12.47 -18.78 6.10
C LEU A 77 13.99 -18.87 5.94
N ARG A 78 14.59 -20.00 6.37
CA ARG A 78 16.04 -20.24 6.22
C ARG A 78 16.47 -20.17 4.76
N GLY A 79 15.76 -20.86 3.86
CA GLY A 79 16.04 -20.86 2.43
C GLY A 79 15.88 -19.47 1.81
N ARG A 80 14.87 -18.70 2.22
CA ARG A 80 14.66 -17.31 1.79
C ARG A 80 15.84 -16.43 2.18
N MET A 81 16.25 -16.45 3.46
CA MET A 81 17.34 -15.63 3.96
C MET A 81 18.69 -16.03 3.31
N ALA A 82 18.93 -17.33 3.12
CA ALA A 82 20.10 -17.80 2.39
C ALA A 82 20.10 -17.29 0.93
N ARG A 83 18.97 -17.38 0.23
CA ARG A 83 18.87 -16.92 -1.16
C ARG A 83 19.08 -15.42 -1.33
N ILE A 84 18.58 -14.61 -0.38
CA ILE A 84 18.84 -13.15 -0.37
C ILE A 84 20.32 -12.89 -0.09
N ALA A 85 20.94 -13.59 0.87
CA ALA A 85 22.34 -13.44 1.21
C ALA A 85 23.27 -13.82 0.03
N GLU A 86 22.99 -14.93 -0.64
CA GLU A 86 23.71 -15.35 -1.85
C GLU A 86 23.62 -14.29 -2.95
N TRP A 87 22.42 -13.75 -3.19
CA TRP A 87 22.23 -12.71 -4.18
C TRP A 87 23.00 -11.44 -3.83
N ILE A 88 22.96 -11.01 -2.56
CA ILE A 88 23.74 -9.84 -2.11
C ILE A 88 25.25 -10.07 -2.29
N ALA A 89 25.76 -11.24 -1.90
CA ALA A 89 27.18 -11.56 -2.03
C ALA A 89 27.63 -11.60 -3.52
N ALA A 90 26.81 -12.15 -4.40
CA ALA A 90 27.13 -12.26 -5.81
C ALA A 90 27.04 -10.93 -6.58
N THR A 91 26.17 -10.00 -6.14
CA THR A 91 25.87 -8.80 -6.94
C THR A 91 26.34 -7.49 -6.31
N SER A 92 26.68 -7.49 -5.02
CA SER A 92 27.08 -6.30 -4.25
C SER A 92 26.16 -5.09 -4.54
N PRO A 93 24.84 -5.19 -4.27
CA PRO A 93 23.92 -4.14 -4.63
C PRO A 93 24.21 -2.85 -3.86
N ALA A 94 24.09 -1.72 -4.53
CA ALA A 94 24.34 -0.41 -3.91
C ALA A 94 23.26 0.00 -2.90
N LEU A 95 22.08 -0.64 -2.96
CA LEU A 95 20.94 -0.41 -2.08
C LEU A 95 20.01 -1.62 -2.11
N LEU A 96 19.43 -1.98 -0.96
CA LEU A 96 18.29 -2.88 -0.88
C LEU A 96 17.08 -2.14 -0.32
N VAL A 97 15.96 -2.17 -1.03
CA VAL A 97 14.66 -1.68 -0.56
C VAL A 97 13.93 -2.85 0.09
N SER A 98 13.61 -2.73 1.38
CA SER A 98 12.72 -3.68 2.06
C SER A 98 11.30 -3.12 2.09
N ASP A 99 10.40 -3.82 1.41
CA ASP A 99 8.99 -3.48 1.46
C ASP A 99 8.33 -4.26 2.61
N VAL A 100 8.33 -3.60 3.77
CA VAL A 100 7.79 -3.95 5.10
C VAL A 100 8.48 -5.08 5.89
N SER A 101 9.44 -5.83 5.37
CA SER A 101 10.12 -6.85 6.19
C SER A 101 11.28 -6.24 6.99
N VAL A 102 11.16 -6.34 8.31
CA VAL A 102 12.20 -5.96 9.26
C VAL A 102 13.39 -6.91 9.15
N GLU A 103 13.13 -8.20 9.03
CA GLU A 103 14.13 -9.27 8.95
C GLU A 103 15.02 -9.11 7.73
N VAL A 104 14.42 -8.79 6.58
CA VAL A 104 15.17 -8.55 5.34
C VAL A 104 16.00 -7.26 5.43
N ALA A 105 15.47 -6.19 6.03
CA ALA A 105 16.21 -4.97 6.25
C ALA A 105 17.44 -5.21 7.16
N LEU A 106 17.24 -5.98 8.23
CA LEU A 106 18.33 -6.35 9.15
C LEU A 106 19.37 -7.24 8.47
N LEU A 107 18.95 -8.27 7.73
CA LEU A 107 19.85 -9.15 6.97
C LEU A 107 20.72 -8.35 5.99
N ALA A 108 20.12 -7.47 5.21
CA ALA A 108 20.86 -6.64 4.24
C ALA A 108 21.91 -5.77 4.95
N ARG A 109 21.54 -5.17 6.09
CA ARG A 109 22.49 -4.37 6.87
C ARG A 109 23.63 -5.20 7.46
N LEU A 110 23.37 -6.41 7.95
CA LEU A 110 24.38 -7.34 8.43
C LEU A 110 25.36 -7.76 7.33
N LEU A 111 24.88 -7.79 6.08
CA LEU A 111 25.71 -8.06 4.89
C LEU A 111 26.34 -6.80 4.28
N GLY A 112 26.36 -5.67 5.03
CA GLY A 112 26.99 -4.43 4.59
C GLY A 112 26.24 -3.66 3.50
N THR A 113 25.01 -4.05 3.16
CA THR A 113 24.21 -3.39 2.12
C THR A 113 23.38 -2.25 2.72
N PRO A 114 23.48 -1.01 2.19
CA PRO A 114 22.59 0.08 2.58
C PRO A 114 21.12 -0.28 2.34
N THR A 115 20.24 0.14 3.23
CA THR A 115 18.81 -0.20 3.15
C THR A 115 17.92 1.03 3.05
N ALA A 116 16.86 0.92 2.24
CA ALA A 116 15.69 1.78 2.32
C ALA A 116 14.48 0.95 2.75
N VAL A 117 13.60 1.54 3.54
CA VAL A 117 12.38 0.84 4.01
C VAL A 117 11.16 1.57 3.51
N ALA A 118 10.21 0.81 2.92
CA ALA A 118 8.88 1.32 2.61
C ALA A 118 8.11 1.49 3.93
N ALA A 119 7.92 2.74 4.30
CA ALA A 119 7.25 3.09 5.55
C ALA A 119 5.74 2.91 5.45
N MET A 120 5.13 2.62 6.59
CA MET A 120 3.70 2.44 6.74
C MET A 120 3.18 3.35 7.85
N ARG A 121 1.92 3.80 7.75
CA ARG A 121 1.25 4.54 8.81
C ARG A 121 0.90 3.64 9.99
N GLY A 122 0.51 4.24 11.10
CA GLY A 122 0.09 3.55 12.30
C GLY A 122 1.20 3.37 13.33
N GLU A 123 0.98 2.49 14.27
CA GLU A 123 1.89 2.28 15.40
C GLU A 123 3.13 1.53 14.97
N ARG A 124 4.27 2.23 14.93
CA ARG A 124 5.57 1.70 14.52
C ARG A 124 6.62 1.83 15.64
N GLY A 125 6.16 1.91 16.88
CA GLY A 125 7.01 2.07 18.06
C GLY A 125 7.51 0.76 18.70
N ASP A 126 7.13 -0.39 18.17
CA ASP A 126 7.59 -1.70 18.60
C ASP A 126 9.07 -1.95 18.23
N ALA A 127 9.71 -2.90 18.89
CA ALA A 127 11.13 -3.15 18.72
C ALA A 127 11.53 -3.53 17.27
N PRO A 128 10.78 -4.38 16.55
CA PRO A 128 11.07 -4.69 15.16
C PRO A 128 11.08 -3.46 14.25
N HIS A 129 10.00 -2.66 14.27
CA HIS A 129 9.94 -1.46 13.43
C HIS A 129 11.03 -0.45 13.78
N ARG A 130 11.31 -0.23 15.08
CA ARG A 130 12.42 0.63 15.50
C ARG A 130 13.73 0.16 14.89
N THR A 131 14.03 -1.14 14.98
CA THR A 131 15.24 -1.71 14.39
C THR A 131 15.34 -1.41 12.89
N ALA A 132 14.28 -1.74 12.11
CA ALA A 132 14.32 -1.51 10.66
C ALA A 132 14.39 -0.03 10.29
N TYR A 133 13.61 0.81 11.00
CA TYR A 133 13.57 2.24 10.69
C TYR A 133 14.85 2.94 11.14
N ASP A 134 15.48 2.54 12.26
CA ASP A 134 16.73 3.15 12.74
C ASP A 134 17.89 2.84 11.80
N LEU A 135 18.03 1.59 11.34
CA LEU A 135 19.13 1.17 10.47
C LEU A 135 19.00 1.64 9.01
N ALA A 136 17.80 2.00 8.56
CA ALA A 136 17.59 2.42 7.18
C ALA A 136 18.25 3.76 6.86
N GLU A 137 18.79 3.90 5.65
CA GLU A 137 19.31 5.15 5.11
C GLU A 137 18.18 6.11 4.70
N LEU A 138 17.03 5.54 4.36
CA LEU A 138 15.87 6.24 3.82
C LEU A 138 14.59 5.53 4.21
N LEU A 139 13.58 6.29 4.62
CA LEU A 139 12.20 5.84 4.76
C LEU A 139 11.37 6.41 3.60
N LEU A 140 10.77 5.54 2.80
CA LEU A 140 9.84 5.96 1.74
C LEU A 140 8.42 6.00 2.28
N ALA A 141 7.83 7.18 2.37
CA ALA A 141 6.48 7.41 2.86
C ALA A 141 5.52 7.72 1.69
N PRO A 142 4.67 6.77 1.24
CA PRO A 142 3.76 6.97 0.12
C PRO A 142 2.52 7.78 0.54
N TRP A 143 2.74 8.94 1.15
CA TRP A 143 1.74 9.94 1.52
C TRP A 143 2.36 11.34 1.58
N PRO A 144 1.54 12.42 1.57
CA PRO A 144 2.06 13.78 1.53
C PRO A 144 2.79 14.19 2.82
N SER A 145 3.80 15.05 2.70
CA SER A 145 4.56 15.62 3.82
C SER A 145 3.71 16.53 4.72
N THR A 146 2.62 17.08 4.20
CA THR A 146 1.64 17.87 4.98
C THR A 146 0.87 17.02 6.00
N LEU A 147 0.92 15.71 5.85
CA LEU A 147 0.26 14.73 6.71
C LEU A 147 1.29 13.75 7.30
N PRO A 148 2.31 14.24 8.05
CA PRO A 148 3.32 13.39 8.65
C PRO A 148 2.69 12.43 9.66
N GLU A 149 3.39 11.32 9.93
CA GLU A 149 2.94 10.38 10.97
C GLU A 149 3.21 10.97 12.35
N PRO A 150 2.17 11.11 13.20
CA PRO A 150 2.34 11.60 14.56
C PRO A 150 3.24 10.67 15.40
N GLY A 151 4.02 11.23 16.30
CA GLY A 151 4.85 10.45 17.23
C GLY A 151 6.15 9.88 16.66
N TRP A 152 6.42 10.03 15.37
CA TRP A 152 7.72 9.61 14.84
C TRP A 152 8.87 10.45 15.40
N PRO A 153 9.98 9.83 15.82
CA PRO A 153 11.14 10.53 16.32
C PRO A 153 11.76 11.42 15.25
N ARG A 154 12.49 12.46 15.68
CA ARG A 154 13.10 13.44 14.78
C ARG A 154 14.02 12.79 13.74
N HIS A 155 14.80 11.79 14.13
CA HIS A 155 15.76 11.13 13.23
C HIS A 155 15.07 10.30 12.13
N TRP A 156 13.86 9.73 12.38
CA TRP A 156 13.10 9.10 11.31
C TRP A 156 12.56 10.13 10.34
N ARG A 157 11.99 11.23 10.87
CA ARG A 157 11.47 12.32 10.02
C ARG A 157 12.56 12.91 9.12
N ALA A 158 13.78 13.05 9.63
CA ALA A 158 14.90 13.62 8.90
C ALA A 158 15.33 12.79 7.67
N LYS A 159 15.11 11.48 7.69
CA LYS A 159 15.42 10.57 6.58
C LYS A 159 14.18 10.06 5.84
N THR A 160 13.01 10.64 6.11
CA THR A 160 11.76 10.28 5.43
C THR A 160 11.58 11.13 4.17
N VAL A 161 11.39 10.45 3.04
CA VAL A 161 10.94 11.09 1.81
C VAL A 161 9.47 10.79 1.59
N HIS A 162 8.66 11.84 1.65
CA HIS A 162 7.25 11.81 1.37
C HIS A 162 7.01 11.91 -0.13
N THR A 163 6.53 10.85 -0.75
CA THR A 163 6.33 10.78 -2.20
C THR A 163 4.94 11.27 -2.63
N GLY A 164 3.99 11.37 -1.69
CA GLY A 164 2.58 11.31 -2.01
C GLY A 164 2.17 9.87 -2.36
N ALA A 165 0.89 9.60 -2.36
CA ALA A 165 0.40 8.31 -2.83
C ALA A 165 0.59 8.20 -4.35
N PHE A 166 0.78 6.98 -4.82
CA PHE A 166 0.88 6.68 -6.25
C PHE A 166 0.24 5.32 -6.55
N SER A 167 -0.25 5.21 -7.77
CA SER A 167 -1.02 4.08 -8.27
C SER A 167 -0.40 3.55 -9.55
N ARG A 168 -0.69 2.29 -9.87
CA ARG A 168 -0.46 1.73 -11.21
C ARG A 168 -1.20 2.46 -12.33
N PHE A 169 -2.11 3.36 -11.97
CA PHE A 169 -2.90 4.17 -12.89
C PHE A 169 -2.39 5.62 -13.02
N ASP A 170 -1.31 5.97 -12.34
CA ASP A 170 -0.71 7.29 -12.51
C ASP A 170 -0.36 7.51 -13.99
N GLY A 171 -0.67 8.71 -14.49
CA GLY A 171 -0.53 9.04 -15.89
C GLY A 171 -1.76 8.73 -16.77
N ARG A 172 -2.76 7.97 -16.26
CA ARG A 172 -4.05 7.84 -16.96
C ARG A 172 -4.92 9.08 -16.70
N SER A 173 -5.56 9.59 -17.72
CA SER A 173 -6.52 10.70 -17.57
C SER A 173 -7.87 10.16 -17.09
N PRO A 174 -8.40 10.63 -15.95
CA PRO A 174 -9.71 10.19 -15.49
C PRO A 174 -10.82 10.78 -16.39
N THR A 175 -11.68 9.92 -16.89
CA THR A 175 -12.87 10.34 -17.64
C THR A 175 -14.03 10.57 -16.66
N PRO A 176 -14.71 11.72 -16.69
CA PRO A 176 -15.90 11.94 -15.88
C PRO A 176 -16.98 10.90 -16.18
N PRO A 177 -17.82 10.51 -15.20
CA PRO A 177 -18.98 9.65 -15.46
C PRO A 177 -19.90 10.30 -16.51
N GLU A 178 -20.36 9.51 -17.45
CA GLU A 178 -21.34 9.95 -18.45
C GLU A 178 -22.59 10.54 -17.79
N GLY A 179 -23.09 11.66 -18.27
CA GLY A 179 -24.27 12.35 -17.74
C GLY A 179 -24.08 12.90 -16.32
N ARG A 180 -22.84 13.14 -15.87
CA ARG A 180 -22.60 13.77 -14.56
C ARG A 180 -23.24 15.16 -14.55
N GLY A 181 -24.12 15.38 -13.54
CA GLY A 181 -24.87 16.62 -13.40
C GLY A 181 -26.32 16.56 -13.92
N GLU A 182 -26.72 15.53 -14.65
CA GLU A 182 -28.10 15.30 -15.03
C GLU A 182 -28.94 14.89 -13.83
N ARG A 183 -30.01 15.63 -13.53
CA ARG A 183 -30.84 15.45 -12.33
C ARG A 183 -31.61 14.13 -12.31
N THR A 184 -31.86 13.53 -13.47
CA THR A 184 -32.65 12.31 -13.64
C THR A 184 -31.83 11.03 -13.70
N ARG A 185 -30.52 11.12 -13.76
CA ARG A 185 -29.64 9.94 -13.86
C ARG A 185 -29.46 9.25 -12.51
N THR A 186 -29.65 7.94 -12.47
CA THR A 186 -29.28 7.12 -11.31
C THR A 186 -27.76 7.17 -11.11
N ARG A 187 -27.32 7.61 -9.94
CA ARG A 187 -25.88 7.69 -9.61
C ARG A 187 -25.29 6.31 -9.35
N ARG A 188 -24.00 6.19 -9.56
CA ARG A 188 -23.27 4.92 -9.51
C ARG A 188 -22.30 4.89 -8.31
N VAL A 189 -22.41 3.85 -7.51
CA VAL A 189 -21.43 3.54 -6.45
C VAL A 189 -20.58 2.37 -6.88
N LEU A 190 -19.28 2.51 -6.78
CA LEU A 190 -18.34 1.40 -6.87
C LEU A 190 -17.91 1.02 -5.45
N LEU A 191 -18.26 -0.17 -4.99
CA LEU A 191 -17.64 -0.78 -3.83
C LEU A 191 -16.35 -1.48 -4.29
N LEU A 192 -15.19 -0.90 -3.93
CA LEU A 192 -13.87 -1.40 -4.28
C LEU A 192 -13.20 -2.00 -3.05
N MET A 193 -13.17 -3.33 -2.98
CA MET A 193 -12.56 -4.08 -1.88
C MET A 193 -11.31 -4.80 -2.36
N GLY A 194 -10.26 -4.78 -1.53
CA GLY A 194 -9.03 -5.53 -1.80
C GLY A 194 -9.20 -7.03 -1.52
N SER A 195 -8.20 -7.82 -1.92
CA SER A 195 -8.11 -9.25 -1.60
C SER A 195 -7.78 -9.55 -0.13
N GLY A 196 -7.36 -8.57 0.62
CA GLY A 196 -6.74 -8.72 1.95
C GLY A 196 -7.68 -8.56 3.14
N GLY A 197 -9.00 -8.64 3.01
CA GLY A 197 -9.88 -8.53 4.16
C GLY A 197 -11.35 -8.73 3.82
N ARG A 198 -12.05 -9.42 4.74
CA ARG A 198 -13.48 -9.73 4.63
C ARG A 198 -14.25 -9.19 5.83
N ASP A 199 -13.94 -7.95 6.22
CA ASP A 199 -14.52 -7.36 7.43
C ASP A 199 -15.96 -6.88 7.23
N VAL A 200 -16.53 -7.09 6.02
CA VAL A 200 -17.91 -6.73 5.64
C VAL A 200 -18.58 -7.93 5.01
N SER A 201 -19.74 -8.30 5.53
CA SER A 201 -20.52 -9.43 5.04
C SER A 201 -21.37 -9.06 3.81
N ALA A 202 -21.78 -10.07 3.05
CA ALA A 202 -22.72 -9.91 1.94
C ALA A 202 -24.05 -9.29 2.40
N ALA A 203 -24.52 -9.64 3.60
CA ALA A 203 -25.75 -9.11 4.17
C ALA A 203 -25.66 -7.61 4.46
N GLU A 204 -24.53 -7.12 5.01
CA GLU A 204 -24.29 -5.70 5.25
C GLU A 204 -24.23 -4.90 3.93
N ILE A 205 -23.59 -5.47 2.90
CA ILE A 205 -23.57 -4.86 1.57
C ILE A 205 -24.99 -4.79 0.97
N ALA A 206 -25.76 -5.86 1.09
CA ALA A 206 -27.15 -5.89 0.61
C ALA A 206 -28.05 -4.87 1.34
N ALA A 207 -27.88 -4.74 2.66
CA ALA A 207 -28.59 -3.76 3.47
C ALA A 207 -28.23 -2.31 3.07
N ALA A 208 -26.94 -2.02 2.83
CA ALA A 208 -26.50 -0.72 2.34
C ALA A 208 -27.12 -0.35 0.97
N ARG A 209 -27.17 -1.31 0.06
CA ARG A 209 -27.83 -1.15 -1.25
C ARG A 209 -29.32 -0.87 -1.13
N ALA A 210 -30.04 -1.64 -0.31
CA ALA A 210 -31.47 -1.48 -0.09
C ALA A 210 -31.80 -0.11 0.53
N ALA A 211 -30.95 0.39 1.43
CA ALA A 211 -31.14 1.68 2.10
C ALA A 211 -30.71 2.90 1.25
N SER A 212 -30.15 2.69 0.07
CA SER A 212 -29.74 3.76 -0.85
C SER A 212 -30.33 3.60 -2.27
N PRO A 213 -31.67 3.59 -2.43
CA PRO A 213 -32.32 3.21 -3.69
C PRO A 213 -32.03 4.17 -4.86
N GLY A 214 -31.61 5.42 -4.59
CA GLY A 214 -31.15 6.38 -5.61
C GLY A 214 -29.76 6.09 -6.20
N TRP A 215 -29.09 5.03 -5.72
CA TRP A 215 -27.72 4.68 -6.10
C TRP A 215 -27.65 3.26 -6.67
N ARG A 216 -26.98 3.11 -7.80
CA ARG A 216 -26.69 1.79 -8.39
C ARG A 216 -25.30 1.32 -7.93
N TRP A 217 -25.26 0.23 -7.20
CA TRP A 217 -24.02 -0.34 -6.68
C TRP A 217 -23.42 -1.39 -7.61
N THR A 218 -22.13 -1.30 -7.84
CA THR A 218 -21.27 -2.33 -8.45
C THR A 218 -20.19 -2.70 -7.44
N THR A 219 -19.87 -4.00 -7.31
CA THR A 219 -18.84 -4.48 -6.38
C THR A 219 -17.69 -5.11 -7.16
N LEU A 220 -16.47 -4.70 -6.85
CA LEU A 220 -15.24 -5.33 -7.29
C LEU A 220 -14.44 -5.79 -6.07
N GLY A 221 -14.03 -7.06 -6.07
CA GLY A 221 -13.42 -7.71 -4.88
C GLY A 221 -14.40 -7.92 -3.73
N GLY A 222 -13.89 -8.38 -2.58
CA GLY A 222 -14.74 -8.73 -1.43
C GLY A 222 -15.48 -10.06 -1.61
N PRO A 223 -16.47 -10.37 -0.69
CA PRO A 223 -17.14 -11.67 -0.65
C PRO A 223 -17.99 -11.97 -1.88
N ASP A 224 -18.65 -10.95 -2.44
CA ASP A 224 -19.59 -11.08 -3.57
C ASP A 224 -19.11 -10.38 -4.84
N GLY A 225 -17.92 -9.78 -4.81
CA GLY A 225 -17.41 -9.02 -5.93
C GLY A 225 -16.60 -9.85 -6.90
N ARG A 226 -16.75 -9.56 -8.19
CA ARG A 226 -15.86 -10.12 -9.20
C ARG A 226 -14.46 -9.51 -9.07
N TRP A 227 -13.43 -10.34 -9.17
CA TRP A 227 -12.07 -9.83 -9.32
C TRP A 227 -11.91 -9.23 -10.73
N GLU A 228 -11.39 -8.01 -10.77
CA GLU A 228 -11.11 -7.30 -12.02
C GLU A 228 -9.63 -6.90 -12.06
N ALA A 229 -8.92 -7.34 -13.08
CA ALA A 229 -7.49 -7.03 -13.25
C ALA A 229 -7.24 -5.54 -13.52
N ASP A 230 -8.14 -4.89 -14.26
CA ASP A 230 -8.13 -3.45 -14.51
C ASP A 230 -9.46 -2.79 -14.06
N PRO A 231 -9.57 -2.37 -12.79
CA PRO A 231 -10.77 -1.68 -12.29
C PRO A 231 -10.90 -0.22 -12.78
N TRP A 232 -9.98 0.28 -13.60
CA TRP A 232 -9.99 1.66 -14.08
C TRP A 232 -11.29 2.10 -14.76
N PRO A 233 -11.87 1.32 -15.68
CA PRO A 233 -13.16 1.69 -16.29
C PRO A 233 -14.29 1.83 -15.25
N ALA A 234 -14.35 0.92 -14.28
CA ALA A 234 -15.34 0.98 -13.22
C ALA A 234 -15.10 2.16 -12.27
N LEU A 235 -13.85 2.46 -11.94
CA LEU A 235 -13.47 3.67 -11.19
C LEU A 235 -13.93 4.93 -11.94
N CYS A 236 -13.63 5.04 -13.21
CA CYS A 236 -14.03 6.20 -14.02
C CYS A 236 -15.55 6.33 -14.18
N ALA A 237 -16.29 5.24 -14.20
CA ALA A 237 -17.73 5.25 -14.31
C ALA A 237 -18.46 5.57 -12.99
N ALA A 238 -17.78 5.47 -11.84
CA ALA A 238 -18.38 5.70 -10.54
C ALA A 238 -18.57 7.19 -10.23
N ASP A 239 -19.68 7.55 -9.60
CA ASP A 239 -19.92 8.87 -9.02
C ASP A 239 -19.32 8.97 -7.61
N VAL A 240 -19.35 7.86 -6.85
CA VAL A 240 -18.74 7.70 -5.55
C VAL A 240 -18.09 6.32 -5.46
N VAL A 241 -16.93 6.24 -4.85
CA VAL A 241 -16.27 4.98 -4.52
C VAL A 241 -16.40 4.73 -3.02
N VAL A 242 -16.86 3.54 -2.65
CA VAL A 242 -16.79 3.04 -1.26
C VAL A 242 -15.61 2.08 -1.17
N THR A 243 -14.69 2.32 -0.26
CA THR A 243 -13.47 1.49 -0.16
C THR A 243 -12.89 1.50 1.26
N HIS A 244 -11.91 0.64 1.49
CA HIS A 244 -11.14 0.63 2.73
C HIS A 244 -9.94 1.61 2.66
N ALA A 245 -9.29 1.86 3.82
CA ALA A 245 -8.16 2.80 3.89
C ALA A 245 -6.80 2.18 3.51
N GLY A 246 -6.79 1.13 2.69
CA GLY A 246 -5.56 0.53 2.17
C GLY A 246 -4.88 1.41 1.13
N GLN A 247 -3.56 1.47 1.15
CA GLN A 247 -2.77 2.41 0.34
C GLN A 247 -3.09 2.37 -1.15
N ASN A 248 -3.20 1.17 -1.75
CA ASN A 248 -3.45 1.05 -3.19
C ASN A 248 -4.87 1.44 -3.58
N ALA A 249 -5.87 0.99 -2.81
CA ALA A 249 -7.25 1.34 -3.10
C ALA A 249 -7.47 2.86 -3.03
N LEU A 250 -6.89 3.53 -2.03
CA LEU A 250 -6.92 4.99 -1.95
C LEU A 250 -6.14 5.67 -3.08
N ALA A 251 -4.98 5.12 -3.47
CA ALA A 251 -4.21 5.65 -4.57
C ALA A 251 -4.95 5.50 -5.91
N GLU A 252 -5.67 4.40 -6.11
CA GLU A 252 -6.51 4.17 -7.29
C GLU A 252 -7.70 5.14 -7.34
N CYS A 253 -8.41 5.34 -6.21
CA CYS A 253 -9.45 6.35 -6.09
C CYS A 253 -8.91 7.77 -6.38
N ALA A 254 -7.74 8.07 -5.83
CA ALA A 254 -7.10 9.36 -6.02
C ALA A 254 -6.64 9.59 -7.47
N ALA A 255 -6.08 8.57 -8.13
CA ALA A 255 -5.74 8.65 -9.55
C ALA A 255 -6.96 8.92 -10.42
N ALA A 256 -8.09 8.26 -10.13
CA ALA A 256 -9.35 8.45 -10.83
C ALA A 256 -10.10 9.73 -10.42
N ARG A 257 -9.61 10.49 -9.42
CA ARG A 257 -10.29 11.70 -8.88
C ARG A 257 -11.75 11.43 -8.50
N ARG A 258 -12.02 10.26 -7.90
CA ARG A 258 -13.40 9.92 -7.49
C ARG A 258 -13.66 10.31 -6.04
N PRO A 259 -14.81 10.94 -5.76
CA PRO A 259 -15.28 11.10 -4.39
C PRO A 259 -15.30 9.75 -3.68
N ALA A 260 -14.95 9.69 -2.40
CA ALA A 260 -14.91 8.42 -1.70
C ALA A 260 -15.54 8.47 -0.31
N VAL A 261 -16.23 7.38 0.03
CA VAL A 261 -16.51 6.97 1.41
C VAL A 261 -15.47 5.92 1.79
N VAL A 262 -14.64 6.24 2.77
CA VAL A 262 -13.55 5.36 3.22
C VAL A 262 -13.91 4.73 4.55
N VAL A 263 -13.93 3.40 4.60
CA VAL A 263 -14.22 2.62 5.80
C VAL A 263 -12.94 1.86 6.19
N PRO A 264 -12.15 2.38 7.14
CA PRO A 264 -10.94 1.69 7.59
C PRO A 264 -11.26 0.31 8.14
N GLN A 265 -10.52 -0.69 7.72
CA GLN A 265 -10.59 -2.04 8.24
C GLN A 265 -9.57 -2.24 9.36
N GLU A 266 -9.84 -3.17 10.26
CA GLU A 266 -8.86 -3.55 11.27
C GLU A 266 -7.65 -4.22 10.60
N ARG A 267 -6.47 -3.70 10.91
CA ARG A 267 -5.19 -4.20 10.38
C ARG A 267 -4.12 -4.08 11.46
N PRO A 268 -3.09 -4.93 11.41
CA PRO A 268 -1.96 -4.84 12.32
C PRO A 268 -1.43 -3.41 12.41
N PHE A 269 -1.06 -3.01 13.62
CA PHE A 269 -0.50 -1.70 13.93
C PHE A 269 -1.41 -0.50 13.65
N GLY A 270 -2.72 -0.70 13.51
CA GLY A 270 -3.70 0.36 13.30
C GLY A 270 -3.49 1.17 12.01
N GLU A 271 -2.88 0.59 10.98
CA GLU A 271 -2.48 1.27 9.74
C GLU A 271 -3.65 1.99 9.05
N GLN A 272 -4.75 1.29 8.83
CA GLN A 272 -5.89 1.87 8.13
C GLN A 272 -6.62 2.92 8.96
N ALA A 273 -6.71 2.72 10.28
CA ALA A 273 -7.26 3.73 11.18
C ALA A 273 -6.42 5.01 11.19
N ALA A 274 -5.10 4.91 11.19
CA ALA A 274 -4.20 6.06 11.08
C ALA A 274 -4.37 6.79 9.75
N THR A 275 -4.51 6.05 8.65
CA THR A 275 -4.79 6.60 7.33
C THR A 275 -6.15 7.33 7.32
N GLY A 276 -7.20 6.73 7.86
CA GLY A 276 -8.53 7.34 7.97
C GLY A 276 -8.48 8.67 8.73
N ARG A 277 -7.79 8.72 9.88
CA ARG A 277 -7.58 9.98 10.63
C ARG A 277 -6.89 11.06 9.79
N ALA A 278 -5.89 10.69 9.00
CA ALA A 278 -5.20 11.62 8.12
C ALA A 278 -6.12 12.18 7.02
N LEU A 279 -6.92 11.31 6.40
CA LEU A 279 -7.89 11.71 5.38
C LEU A 279 -8.95 12.66 5.94
N THR A 280 -9.46 12.40 7.15
CA THR A 280 -10.43 13.26 7.85
C THR A 280 -9.82 14.61 8.17
N ARG A 281 -8.60 14.64 8.74
CA ARG A 281 -7.90 15.89 9.13
C ARG A 281 -7.74 16.83 7.95
N ASP A 282 -7.42 16.33 6.78
CA ASP A 282 -7.19 17.15 5.58
C ASP A 282 -8.41 17.21 4.65
N ARG A 283 -9.54 16.67 5.12
CA ARG A 283 -10.80 16.65 4.36
C ARG A 283 -10.62 16.12 2.94
N LEU A 284 -9.95 14.98 2.80
CA LEU A 284 -9.66 14.38 1.50
C LEU A 284 -10.78 13.46 1.02
N ALA A 285 -11.50 12.84 1.96
CA ALA A 285 -12.62 11.95 1.71
C ALA A 285 -13.59 11.96 2.89
N VAL A 286 -14.77 11.42 2.71
CA VAL A 286 -15.68 11.09 3.82
C VAL A 286 -15.19 9.80 4.45
N VAL A 287 -14.95 9.79 5.76
CA VAL A 287 -14.44 8.63 6.49
C VAL A 287 -15.45 8.18 7.52
N ALA A 288 -15.93 6.95 7.39
CA ALA A 288 -16.71 6.27 8.41
C ALA A 288 -15.78 5.33 9.20
N PRO A 289 -15.68 5.44 10.54
CA PRO A 289 -14.68 4.69 11.31
C PRO A 289 -14.90 3.18 11.33
N ARG A 290 -16.08 2.72 11.02
CA ARG A 290 -16.52 1.34 10.84
C ARG A 290 -17.56 1.29 9.74
N TRP A 291 -17.94 0.07 9.31
CA TRP A 291 -19.04 -0.08 8.37
C TRP A 291 -20.31 0.57 8.93
N PRO A 292 -20.91 1.55 8.20
CA PRO A 292 -22.07 2.30 8.64
C PRO A 292 -23.32 1.42 8.79
N ASP A 293 -24.24 1.83 9.66
CA ASP A 293 -25.57 1.26 9.69
C ASP A 293 -26.30 1.52 8.35
N ALA A 294 -27.23 0.63 7.99
CA ALA A 294 -27.88 0.68 6.68
C ALA A 294 -28.49 2.06 6.40
N THR A 295 -29.13 2.67 7.38
CA THR A 295 -29.82 3.96 7.27
C THR A 295 -28.93 5.15 6.97
N ASP A 296 -27.62 5.05 7.25
CA ASP A 296 -26.66 6.16 7.09
C ASP A 296 -26.11 6.27 5.66
N TRP A 297 -26.22 5.19 4.87
CA TRP A 297 -25.56 5.11 3.57
C TRP A 297 -26.04 6.17 2.58
N ALA A 298 -27.33 6.45 2.51
CA ALA A 298 -27.83 7.46 1.59
C ALA A 298 -27.21 8.83 1.87
N ALA A 299 -27.15 9.23 3.14
CA ALA A 299 -26.56 10.50 3.55
C ALA A 299 -25.02 10.56 3.31
N LEU A 300 -24.29 9.48 3.61
CA LEU A 300 -22.84 9.40 3.40
C LEU A 300 -22.48 9.47 1.91
N LEU A 301 -23.24 8.83 1.05
CA LEU A 301 -23.03 8.88 -0.40
C LEU A 301 -23.29 10.28 -0.96
N GLU A 302 -24.37 10.96 -0.52
CA GLU A 302 -24.64 12.35 -0.90
C GLU A 302 -23.52 13.28 -0.40
N GLN A 303 -23.07 13.10 0.83
CA GLN A 303 -21.95 13.87 1.39
C GLN A 303 -20.67 13.69 0.57
N ALA A 304 -20.32 12.45 0.23
CA ALA A 304 -19.14 12.16 -0.57
C ALA A 304 -19.26 12.75 -1.98
N TYR A 305 -20.42 12.62 -2.61
CA TYR A 305 -20.68 13.18 -3.93
C TYR A 305 -20.52 14.72 -3.94
N ALA A 306 -21.10 15.38 -2.96
CA ALA A 306 -20.99 16.84 -2.79
C ALA A 306 -19.56 17.29 -2.47
N HIS A 307 -18.81 16.47 -1.72
CA HIS A 307 -17.41 16.72 -1.37
C HIS A 307 -16.51 16.76 -2.63
N GLY A 308 -16.80 15.94 -3.63
CA GLY A 308 -16.02 15.84 -4.86
C GLY A 308 -14.70 15.08 -4.69
N GLY A 309 -13.95 14.98 -5.79
CA GLY A 309 -12.68 14.24 -5.87
C GLY A 309 -11.43 15.09 -6.10
N ASP A 310 -11.54 16.40 -6.24
CA ASP A 310 -10.42 17.28 -6.65
C ASP A 310 -9.29 17.34 -5.61
N ARG A 311 -9.66 17.22 -4.34
CA ARG A 311 -8.70 17.25 -3.22
C ARG A 311 -7.73 16.06 -3.19
N TRP A 312 -8.04 14.99 -3.93
CA TRP A 312 -7.13 13.87 -4.07
C TRP A 312 -5.78 14.26 -4.71
N SER A 313 -5.71 15.38 -5.45
CA SER A 313 -4.44 15.91 -5.94
C SER A 313 -3.42 16.22 -4.83
N ARG A 314 -3.90 16.52 -3.61
CA ARG A 314 -3.05 16.76 -2.43
C ARG A 314 -2.52 15.45 -1.84
N TRP A 315 -3.27 14.34 -1.99
CA TRP A 315 -2.87 13.00 -1.53
C TRP A 315 -1.97 12.31 -2.55
N ALA A 316 -2.35 12.33 -3.82
CA ALA A 316 -1.67 11.68 -4.94
C ALA A 316 -1.40 12.69 -6.05
N PRO A 317 -0.21 13.31 -6.06
CA PRO A 317 0.15 14.33 -7.06
C PRO A 317 0.37 13.78 -8.47
N GLY A 318 0.48 12.44 -8.63
CA GLY A 318 0.62 11.76 -9.93
C GLY A 318 2.08 11.45 -10.33
N ASP A 319 3.05 11.86 -9.52
CA ASP A 319 4.49 11.62 -9.75
C ASP A 319 5.17 10.88 -8.58
N GLY A 320 4.40 10.30 -7.66
CA GLY A 320 4.91 9.70 -6.44
C GLY A 320 5.90 8.57 -6.68
N ALA A 321 5.66 7.70 -7.66
CA ALA A 321 6.58 6.62 -8.04
C ALA A 321 7.92 7.17 -8.56
N ALA A 322 7.88 8.21 -9.38
CA ALA A 322 9.08 8.88 -9.89
C ALA A 322 9.86 9.59 -8.77
N ARG A 323 9.16 10.19 -7.79
CA ARG A 323 9.81 10.75 -6.58
C ARG A 323 10.50 9.67 -5.75
N ALA A 324 9.84 8.53 -5.54
CA ALA A 324 10.42 7.39 -4.85
C ALA A 324 11.69 6.89 -5.55
N ALA A 325 11.62 6.69 -6.88
CA ALA A 325 12.75 6.24 -7.67
C ALA A 325 13.94 7.23 -7.61
N ARG A 326 13.67 8.53 -7.69
CA ARG A 326 14.71 9.58 -7.52
C ARG A 326 15.35 9.52 -6.14
N ALA A 327 14.56 9.41 -5.08
CA ALA A 327 15.08 9.33 -3.72
C ALA A 327 15.99 8.11 -3.51
N LEU A 328 15.63 6.95 -4.04
CA LEU A 328 16.47 5.75 -4.03
C LEU A 328 17.76 5.98 -4.85
N ALA A 329 17.65 6.59 -6.01
CA ALA A 329 18.81 6.89 -6.84
C ALA A 329 19.80 7.86 -6.16
N ASP A 330 19.30 8.82 -5.39
CA ASP A 330 20.16 9.76 -4.65
C ASP A 330 20.92 9.06 -3.50
N VAL A 331 20.31 8.06 -2.85
CA VAL A 331 21.06 7.21 -1.89
C VAL A 331 22.19 6.48 -2.61
N VAL A 332 21.91 5.84 -3.75
CA VAL A 332 22.93 5.12 -4.54
C VAL A 332 24.07 6.04 -4.98
N ARG A 333 23.76 7.26 -5.45
CA ARG A 333 24.78 8.24 -5.88
C ARG A 333 25.68 8.69 -4.72
N ARG A 334 25.08 9.03 -3.58
CA ARG A 334 25.87 9.44 -2.39
C ARG A 334 26.81 8.34 -1.92
N ARG A 335 26.36 7.08 -1.94
CA ARG A 335 27.20 5.94 -1.51
C ARG A 335 28.31 5.57 -2.50
N ARG A 336 28.19 5.96 -3.76
CA ARG A 336 29.26 5.79 -4.76
C ARG A 336 30.30 6.90 -4.72
N ALA A 337 29.94 8.05 -4.15
CA ALA A 337 30.81 9.22 -4.04
C ALA A 337 31.60 9.26 -2.71
N ALA A 338 31.20 8.47 -1.72
CA ALA A 338 31.86 8.29 -0.42
C ALA A 338 32.81 7.09 -0.43
#